data_5e264ff87019f5cd8cba96faf050cc3b
#
_entry.id   5e264ff87019f5cd8cba96faf050cc3b
#
_cell.length_a   1.000
_cell.length_b   1.000
_cell.length_c   1.000
_cell.angle_alpha   90.00
_cell.angle_beta   90.00
_cell.angle_gamma   90.00
#
_symmetry.space_group_name_H-M   'P 1'
#
loop_
_entity.id
_entity.type
_entity.pdbx_description
1 polymer ?
#
loop_
_entity_poly.entity_id
_entity_poly.type
_entity_poly.pdbx_seq_one_letter_code
_entity_poly.pdbx_strand_id
1 'polypeptide(L)'
;MTRPKIALIGAGQIGGTLAHLTAIKELGDVILFDIAEGTPEGKALDIAQSGPAERFDAKLKGTQSYADIAGADVCIVTAGVPRKPGMSRDDLIGINLKVMKSVGEGIRDFAPDAFVICITNPLDAMVWALREFSGLPHCKVCGMAGVLDSARFRYFLAEEFDVSMKDVTAFVLGGHGDTMVPLARYSTVAGIPLPDLVEMGWTTKEKLDGIIQRTRDGGAEIVGLLKTGSAFYAPATSAIEMAEAYLKDQKRLLPCAAYCEKQFGLNGMYVGVPTIIGAGGIEKIVEIKLSGEEQTMFNKSVQAVNGLIEACKEIDKTLA
;
A
#
# COMPACT_ATOMS: atom_id res chain seq x y z
N MET A 1 -0.76 -26.95 12.66
CA MET A 1 -1.40 -25.68 12.28
C MET A 1 -1.53 -25.67 10.78
N THR A 2 -2.67 -25.29 10.23
CA THR A 2 -2.84 -25.04 8.79
C THR A 2 -2.04 -23.78 8.42
N ARG A 3 -1.41 -23.78 7.23
CA ARG A 3 -0.76 -22.58 6.71
C ARG A 3 -1.82 -21.47 6.51
N PRO A 4 -1.50 -20.19 6.75
CA PRO A 4 -2.37 -19.09 6.38
C PRO A 4 -2.72 -19.12 4.89
N LYS A 5 -3.91 -18.65 4.54
CA LYS A 5 -4.37 -18.52 3.16
C LYS A 5 -4.34 -17.05 2.74
N ILE A 6 -3.60 -16.74 1.68
CA ILE A 6 -3.40 -15.38 1.20
C ILE A 6 -4.00 -15.27 -0.20
N ALA A 7 -5.03 -14.44 -0.35
CA ALA A 7 -5.69 -14.16 -1.61
C ALA A 7 -5.10 -12.88 -2.24
N LEU A 8 -4.58 -13.01 -3.45
CA LEU A 8 -4.04 -11.89 -4.23
C LEU A 8 -5.02 -11.58 -5.36
N ILE A 9 -5.70 -10.45 -5.24
CA ILE A 9 -6.76 -10.05 -6.16
C ILE A 9 -6.18 -9.12 -7.24
N GLY A 10 -5.93 -9.69 -8.42
CA GLY A 10 -5.22 -9.10 -9.54
C GLY A 10 -3.90 -9.84 -9.81
N ALA A 11 -3.78 -10.48 -10.98
CA ALA A 11 -2.62 -11.25 -11.42
C ALA A 11 -1.70 -10.45 -12.36
N GLY A 12 -1.68 -9.12 -12.24
CA GLY A 12 -0.76 -8.25 -12.97
C GLY A 12 0.70 -8.42 -12.53
N GLN A 13 1.54 -7.41 -12.78
CA GLN A 13 2.95 -7.45 -12.35
C GLN A 13 3.11 -7.45 -10.83
N ILE A 14 2.34 -6.58 -10.14
CA ILE A 14 2.37 -6.56 -8.66
C ILE A 14 1.85 -7.88 -8.10
N GLY A 15 0.73 -8.41 -8.60
CA GLY A 15 0.15 -9.66 -8.12
C GLY A 15 1.07 -10.86 -8.27
N GLY A 16 1.74 -11.00 -9.42
CA GLY A 16 2.76 -12.04 -9.62
C GLY A 16 3.95 -11.90 -8.68
N THR A 17 4.43 -10.67 -8.47
CA THR A 17 5.53 -10.39 -7.53
C THR A 17 5.11 -10.69 -6.08
N LEU A 18 3.89 -10.33 -5.68
CA LEU A 18 3.32 -10.68 -4.37
C LEU A 18 3.27 -12.18 -4.16
N ALA A 19 2.79 -12.94 -5.17
CA ALA A 19 2.70 -14.40 -5.10
C ALA A 19 4.08 -15.03 -4.89
N HIS A 20 5.07 -14.59 -5.65
CA HIS A 20 6.45 -15.06 -5.53
C HIS A 20 7.07 -14.73 -4.16
N LEU A 21 6.94 -13.48 -3.69
CA LEU A 21 7.45 -13.08 -2.38
C LEU A 21 6.75 -13.82 -1.23
N THR A 22 5.43 -14.02 -1.33
CA THR A 22 4.67 -14.80 -0.34
C THR A 22 5.18 -16.24 -0.24
N ALA A 23 5.45 -16.87 -1.39
CA ALA A 23 5.96 -18.23 -1.48
C ALA A 23 7.38 -18.34 -0.90
N ILE A 24 8.33 -17.50 -1.33
CA ILE A 24 9.72 -17.50 -0.83
C ILE A 24 9.79 -17.24 0.68
N LYS A 25 8.96 -16.34 1.20
CA LYS A 25 8.90 -16.05 2.63
C LYS A 25 8.09 -17.08 3.42
N GLU A 26 7.48 -18.05 2.75
CA GLU A 26 6.60 -19.09 3.34
C GLU A 26 5.52 -18.48 4.27
N LEU A 27 4.94 -17.35 3.89
CA LEU A 27 3.92 -16.68 4.69
C LEU A 27 2.60 -17.43 4.72
N GLY A 28 2.30 -18.21 3.68
CA GLY A 28 1.06 -18.98 3.56
C GLY A 28 0.89 -19.58 2.17
N ASP A 29 -0.25 -20.26 1.98
CA ASP A 29 -0.69 -20.77 0.67
C ASP A 29 -1.36 -19.61 -0.11
N VAL A 30 -1.13 -19.55 -1.42
CA VAL A 30 -1.50 -18.43 -2.27
C VAL A 30 -2.66 -18.79 -3.19
N ILE A 31 -3.70 -17.97 -3.19
CA ILE A 31 -4.72 -17.94 -4.23
C ILE A 31 -4.49 -16.69 -5.08
N LEU A 32 -4.08 -16.85 -6.32
CA LEU A 32 -3.91 -15.75 -7.26
C LEU A 32 -5.16 -15.63 -8.14
N PHE A 33 -5.95 -14.58 -7.92
CA PHE A 33 -7.20 -14.33 -8.61
C PHE A 33 -7.05 -13.26 -9.69
N ASP A 34 -7.60 -13.49 -10.87
CA ASP A 34 -7.80 -12.46 -11.91
C ASP A 34 -8.98 -12.85 -12.80
N ILE A 35 -9.58 -11.87 -13.48
CA ILE A 35 -10.63 -12.09 -14.49
C ILE A 35 -10.06 -12.50 -15.85
N ALA A 36 -8.76 -12.31 -16.07
CA ALA A 36 -8.07 -12.66 -17.32
C ALA A 36 -7.83 -14.18 -17.39
N GLU A 37 -8.50 -14.84 -18.33
CA GLU A 37 -8.40 -16.29 -18.53
C GLU A 37 -6.94 -16.75 -18.70
N GLY A 38 -6.56 -17.80 -17.96
CA GLY A 38 -5.23 -18.42 -18.01
C GLY A 38 -4.10 -17.63 -17.36
N THR A 39 -4.27 -16.32 -17.14
CA THR A 39 -3.20 -15.49 -16.56
C THR A 39 -2.88 -15.85 -15.12
N PRO A 40 -3.84 -15.94 -14.19
CA PRO A 40 -3.54 -16.31 -12.81
C PRO A 40 -3.04 -17.77 -12.71
N GLU A 41 -3.60 -18.69 -13.49
CA GLU A 41 -3.20 -20.10 -13.51
C GLU A 41 -1.76 -20.26 -14.02
N GLY A 42 -1.42 -19.59 -15.14
CA GLY A 42 -0.09 -19.64 -15.72
C GLY A 42 0.98 -19.11 -14.77
N LYS A 43 0.73 -17.95 -14.15
CA LYS A 43 1.66 -17.36 -13.16
C LYS A 43 1.79 -18.21 -11.90
N ALA A 44 0.68 -18.72 -11.37
CA ALA A 44 0.71 -19.59 -10.20
C ALA A 44 1.52 -20.88 -10.48
N LEU A 45 1.36 -21.47 -11.66
CA LEU A 45 2.10 -22.65 -12.08
C LEU A 45 3.61 -22.37 -12.24
N ASP A 46 3.97 -21.25 -12.89
CA ASP A 46 5.36 -20.85 -13.10
C ASP A 46 6.06 -20.61 -11.75
N ILE A 47 5.43 -19.87 -10.85
CA ILE A 47 5.96 -19.64 -9.50
C ILE A 47 6.07 -20.95 -8.72
N ALA A 48 5.06 -21.84 -8.79
CA ALA A 48 5.12 -23.15 -8.12
C ALA A 48 6.30 -23.99 -8.61
N GLN A 49 6.63 -23.92 -9.91
CA GLN A 49 7.78 -24.61 -10.50
C GLN A 49 9.13 -24.06 -10.04
N SER A 50 9.20 -22.84 -9.52
CA SER A 50 10.41 -22.31 -8.88
C SER A 50 10.64 -22.88 -7.46
N GLY A 51 9.60 -23.45 -6.84
CA GLY A 51 9.64 -23.99 -5.48
C GLY A 51 10.77 -24.97 -5.19
N PRO A 52 11.03 -25.97 -6.06
CA PRO A 52 12.14 -26.91 -5.86
C PRO A 52 13.52 -26.23 -5.84
N ALA A 53 13.71 -25.16 -6.60
CA ALA A 53 14.96 -24.40 -6.65
C ALA A 53 15.10 -23.43 -5.45
N GLU A 54 14.01 -22.72 -5.11
CA GLU A 54 13.96 -21.74 -4.02
C GLU A 54 13.73 -22.39 -2.63
N ARG A 55 13.35 -23.69 -2.62
CA ARG A 55 13.12 -24.49 -1.41
C ARG A 55 11.97 -24.01 -0.54
N PHE A 56 10.84 -23.67 -1.17
CA PHE A 56 9.59 -23.40 -0.45
C PHE A 56 8.54 -24.47 -0.80
N ASP A 57 7.58 -24.69 0.12
CA ASP A 57 6.49 -25.67 0.01
C ASP A 57 5.10 -25.00 0.00
N ALA A 58 5.01 -23.69 -0.20
CA ALA A 58 3.74 -23.00 -0.32
C ALA A 58 2.97 -23.50 -1.54
N LYS A 59 1.66 -23.73 -1.36
CA LYS A 59 0.77 -24.08 -2.47
C LYS A 59 0.31 -22.83 -3.17
N LEU A 60 0.34 -22.85 -4.51
CA LEU A 60 -0.14 -21.76 -5.34
C LEU A 60 -1.26 -22.24 -6.24
N LYS A 61 -2.38 -21.54 -6.28
CA LYS A 61 -3.50 -21.79 -7.18
C LYS A 61 -3.89 -20.49 -7.88
N GLY A 62 -3.89 -20.50 -9.21
CA GLY A 62 -4.53 -19.47 -10.02
C GLY A 62 -6.02 -19.75 -10.19
N THR A 63 -6.86 -18.72 -10.27
CA THR A 63 -8.31 -18.87 -10.39
C THR A 63 -8.98 -17.60 -10.91
N GLN A 64 -10.16 -17.79 -11.51
CA GLN A 64 -11.11 -16.72 -11.89
C GLN A 64 -12.35 -16.72 -11.00
N SER A 65 -12.40 -17.58 -9.97
CA SER A 65 -13.56 -17.73 -9.08
C SER A 65 -13.30 -17.17 -7.69
N TYR A 66 -14.14 -16.23 -7.26
CA TYR A 66 -14.11 -15.74 -5.88
C TYR A 66 -14.38 -16.84 -4.83
N ALA A 67 -15.05 -17.94 -5.20
CA ALA A 67 -15.25 -19.05 -4.27
C ALA A 67 -13.92 -19.64 -3.77
N ASP A 68 -12.85 -19.55 -4.54
CA ASP A 68 -11.55 -20.06 -4.16
C ASP A 68 -10.84 -19.24 -3.07
N ILE A 69 -11.20 -17.95 -2.91
CA ILE A 69 -10.65 -17.13 -1.81
C ILE A 69 -11.35 -17.38 -0.47
N ALA A 70 -12.37 -18.24 -0.44
CA ALA A 70 -13.13 -18.50 0.79
C ALA A 70 -12.20 -18.88 1.96
N GLY A 71 -12.39 -18.18 3.09
CA GLY A 71 -11.58 -18.37 4.29
C GLY A 71 -10.14 -17.85 4.19
N ALA A 72 -9.86 -16.91 3.31
CA ALA A 72 -8.55 -16.24 3.28
C ALA A 72 -8.32 -15.43 4.55
N ASP A 73 -7.10 -15.52 5.10
CA ASP A 73 -6.65 -14.72 6.26
C ASP A 73 -6.28 -13.30 5.84
N VAL A 74 -5.71 -13.15 4.63
CA VAL A 74 -5.31 -11.87 4.06
C VAL A 74 -5.76 -11.79 2.60
N CYS A 75 -6.34 -10.64 2.21
CA CYS A 75 -6.60 -10.29 0.82
C CYS A 75 -5.74 -9.07 0.44
N ILE A 76 -4.91 -9.19 -0.61
CA ILE A 76 -4.16 -8.05 -1.15
C ILE A 76 -4.74 -7.70 -2.52
N VAL A 77 -5.25 -6.47 -2.65
CA VAL A 77 -6.00 -6.02 -3.82
C VAL A 77 -5.13 -5.14 -4.70
N THR A 78 -4.80 -5.66 -5.88
CA THR A 78 -4.06 -4.94 -6.93
C THR A 78 -4.88 -4.80 -8.21
N ALA A 79 -6.10 -5.37 -8.21
CA ALA A 79 -7.01 -5.33 -9.35
C ALA A 79 -7.38 -3.88 -9.71
N GLY A 80 -7.34 -3.57 -10.98
CA GLY A 80 -7.62 -2.23 -11.52
C GLY A 80 -6.74 -1.93 -12.72
N VAL A 81 -7.02 -0.81 -13.38
CA VAL A 81 -6.21 -0.36 -14.51
C VAL A 81 -5.26 0.74 -14.09
N PRO A 82 -4.01 0.75 -14.59
CA PRO A 82 -3.12 1.89 -14.42
C PRO A 82 -3.58 3.05 -15.31
N ARG A 83 -3.20 4.28 -14.95
CA ARG A 83 -3.45 5.45 -15.79
C ARG A 83 -2.77 5.30 -17.13
N LYS A 84 -3.52 5.45 -18.21
CA LYS A 84 -3.01 5.42 -19.59
C LYS A 84 -2.85 6.86 -20.14
N PRO A 85 -1.97 7.09 -21.12
CA PRO A 85 -1.91 8.36 -21.83
C PRO A 85 -3.28 8.74 -22.39
N GLY A 86 -3.69 10.00 -22.19
CA GLY A 86 -4.99 10.51 -22.64
C GLY A 86 -6.18 10.21 -21.69
N MET A 87 -5.99 9.40 -20.65
CA MET A 87 -7.03 9.12 -19.66
C MET A 87 -7.11 10.25 -18.65
N SER A 88 -8.31 10.80 -18.45
CA SER A 88 -8.55 11.77 -17.38
C SER A 88 -8.47 11.10 -16.00
N ARG A 89 -8.42 11.91 -14.93
CA ARG A 89 -8.47 11.41 -13.56
C ARG A 89 -9.83 10.73 -13.27
N ASP A 90 -10.91 11.34 -13.72
CA ASP A 90 -12.26 10.86 -13.48
C ASP A 90 -12.55 9.56 -14.23
N ASP A 91 -12.03 9.40 -15.45
CA ASP A 91 -12.10 8.13 -16.18
C ASP A 91 -11.42 7.00 -15.39
N LEU A 92 -10.23 7.26 -14.83
CA LEU A 92 -9.51 6.28 -14.03
C LEU A 92 -10.30 5.91 -12.77
N ILE A 93 -10.82 6.91 -12.06
CA ILE A 93 -11.66 6.69 -10.87
C ILE A 93 -12.87 5.86 -11.23
N GLY A 94 -13.60 6.22 -12.30
CA GLY A 94 -14.83 5.53 -12.71
C GLY A 94 -14.61 4.06 -13.09
N ILE A 95 -13.48 3.74 -13.73
CA ILE A 95 -13.13 2.36 -14.07
C ILE A 95 -12.78 1.60 -12.80
N ASN A 96 -11.87 2.12 -11.98
CA ASN A 96 -11.37 1.42 -10.80
C ASN A 96 -12.43 1.33 -9.69
N LEU A 97 -13.37 2.27 -9.62
CA LEU A 97 -14.51 2.20 -8.70
C LEU A 97 -15.40 0.97 -8.98
N LYS A 98 -15.67 0.67 -10.25
CA LYS A 98 -16.40 -0.54 -10.65
C LYS A 98 -15.65 -1.81 -10.28
N VAL A 99 -14.31 -1.79 -10.42
CA VAL A 99 -13.47 -2.90 -10.00
C VAL A 99 -13.52 -3.06 -8.48
N MET A 100 -13.40 -1.97 -7.71
CA MET A 100 -13.49 -2.03 -6.24
C MET A 100 -14.85 -2.54 -5.76
N LYS A 101 -15.93 -2.23 -6.47
CA LYS A 101 -17.26 -2.77 -6.17
C LYS A 101 -17.28 -4.29 -6.31
N SER A 102 -16.88 -4.82 -7.46
CA SER A 102 -16.82 -6.28 -7.69
C SER A 102 -15.91 -6.98 -6.69
N VAL A 103 -14.73 -6.41 -6.41
CA VAL A 103 -13.77 -6.97 -5.46
C VAL A 103 -14.31 -6.92 -4.03
N GLY A 104 -14.88 -5.78 -3.61
CA GLY A 104 -15.46 -5.60 -2.28
C GLY A 104 -16.60 -6.58 -2.01
N GLU A 105 -17.51 -6.75 -2.97
CA GLU A 105 -18.60 -7.73 -2.90
C GLU A 105 -18.05 -9.16 -2.82
N GLY A 106 -17.05 -9.51 -3.64
CA GLY A 106 -16.41 -10.82 -3.62
C GLY A 106 -15.72 -11.12 -2.29
N ILE A 107 -15.01 -10.15 -1.70
CA ILE A 107 -14.37 -10.32 -0.37
C ILE A 107 -15.43 -10.46 0.72
N ARG A 108 -16.49 -9.63 0.70
CA ARG A 108 -17.61 -9.72 1.64
C ARG A 108 -18.24 -11.11 1.66
N ASP A 109 -18.47 -11.67 0.47
CA ASP A 109 -19.24 -12.90 0.33
C ASP A 109 -18.39 -14.16 0.62
N PHE A 110 -17.08 -14.14 0.37
CA PHE A 110 -16.22 -15.31 0.46
C PHE A 110 -15.11 -15.22 1.52
N ALA A 111 -14.65 -14.03 1.90
CA ALA A 111 -13.56 -13.83 2.86
C ALA A 111 -13.84 -12.67 3.84
N PRO A 112 -15.00 -12.67 4.55
CA PRO A 112 -15.44 -11.55 5.39
C PRO A 112 -14.54 -11.27 6.60
N ASP A 113 -13.74 -12.24 7.02
CA ASP A 113 -12.83 -12.13 8.17
C ASP A 113 -11.40 -11.72 7.79
N ALA A 114 -11.10 -11.62 6.49
CA ALA A 114 -9.77 -11.32 5.98
C ALA A 114 -9.29 -9.92 6.39
N PHE A 115 -7.98 -9.79 6.62
CA PHE A 115 -7.32 -8.50 6.62
C PHE A 115 -7.05 -8.06 5.18
N VAL A 116 -7.54 -6.88 4.79
CA VAL A 116 -7.54 -6.41 3.41
C VAL A 116 -6.55 -5.27 3.22
N ILE A 117 -5.60 -5.44 2.30
CA ILE A 117 -4.61 -4.44 1.92
C ILE A 117 -4.88 -3.99 0.48
N CYS A 118 -5.32 -2.75 0.30
CA CYS A 118 -5.55 -2.15 -1.02
C CYS A 118 -4.26 -1.52 -1.57
N ILE A 119 -3.96 -1.77 -2.86
CA ILE A 119 -2.84 -1.14 -3.59
C ILE A 119 -3.35 -0.36 -4.80
N THR A 120 -4.59 -0.60 -5.22
CA THR A 120 -5.19 0.00 -6.43
C THR A 120 -5.24 1.52 -6.35
N ASN A 121 -4.82 2.20 -7.43
CA ASN A 121 -4.80 3.66 -7.50
C ASN A 121 -6.08 4.24 -8.19
N PRO A 122 -6.47 5.47 -7.83
CA PRO A 122 -5.91 6.33 -6.80
C PRO A 122 -6.19 5.78 -5.39
N LEU A 123 -5.11 5.48 -4.66
CA LEU A 123 -5.15 4.60 -3.48
C LEU A 123 -6.16 5.04 -2.42
N ASP A 124 -6.09 6.31 -1.99
CA ASP A 124 -6.87 6.79 -0.86
C ASP A 124 -8.39 6.71 -1.12
N ALA A 125 -8.80 6.95 -2.37
CA ALA A 125 -10.19 6.78 -2.79
C ALA A 125 -10.57 5.30 -2.96
N MET A 126 -9.66 4.48 -3.50
CA MET A 126 -9.95 3.07 -3.75
C MET A 126 -10.01 2.24 -2.47
N VAL A 127 -9.18 2.53 -1.47
CA VAL A 127 -9.28 1.85 -0.16
C VAL A 127 -10.59 2.22 0.55
N TRP A 128 -11.01 3.49 0.47
CA TRP A 128 -12.29 3.94 1.00
C TRP A 128 -13.45 3.23 0.29
N ALA A 129 -13.48 3.26 -1.04
CA ALA A 129 -14.54 2.62 -1.81
C ALA A 129 -14.61 1.09 -1.60
N LEU A 130 -13.45 0.43 -1.54
CA LEU A 130 -13.35 -1.00 -1.26
C LEU A 130 -13.97 -1.34 0.10
N ARG A 131 -13.70 -0.53 1.12
CA ARG A 131 -14.33 -0.71 2.45
C ARG A 131 -15.82 -0.49 2.40
N GLU A 132 -16.31 0.55 1.72
CA GLU A 132 -17.75 0.81 1.59
C GLU A 132 -18.47 -0.35 0.90
N PHE A 133 -17.94 -0.88 -0.21
CA PHE A 133 -18.53 -1.99 -0.93
C PHE A 133 -18.43 -3.34 -0.20
N SER A 134 -17.35 -3.55 0.56
CA SER A 134 -17.17 -4.79 1.32
C SER A 134 -17.93 -4.80 2.64
N GLY A 135 -18.18 -3.63 3.24
CA GLY A 135 -18.80 -3.51 4.55
C GLY A 135 -17.96 -4.05 5.71
N LEU A 136 -16.66 -4.37 5.47
CA LEU A 136 -15.78 -4.89 6.51
C LEU A 136 -15.53 -3.83 7.60
N PRO A 137 -15.18 -4.24 8.83
CA PRO A 137 -14.74 -3.31 9.87
C PRO A 137 -13.52 -2.49 9.42
N HIS A 138 -13.45 -1.21 9.79
CA HIS A 138 -12.35 -0.32 9.41
C HIS A 138 -10.97 -0.84 9.79
N CYS A 139 -10.87 -1.53 10.94
CA CYS A 139 -9.61 -2.14 11.39
C CYS A 139 -9.13 -3.29 10.49
N LYS A 140 -10.01 -3.85 9.67
CA LYS A 140 -9.68 -4.94 8.73
C LYS A 140 -9.31 -4.46 7.33
N VAL A 141 -9.44 -3.16 7.03
CA VAL A 141 -9.14 -2.61 5.71
C VAL A 141 -8.12 -1.48 5.82
N CYS A 142 -7.06 -1.56 5.03
CA CYS A 142 -6.05 -0.48 4.93
C CYS A 142 -5.50 -0.37 3.52
N GLY A 143 -4.84 0.77 3.24
CA GLY A 143 -4.15 1.01 1.99
C GLY A 143 -2.63 0.99 2.14
N MET A 144 -1.94 0.35 1.21
CA MET A 144 -0.48 0.38 1.10
C MET A 144 -0.07 1.70 0.45
N ALA A 145 0.42 2.63 1.26
CA ALA A 145 0.80 4.00 0.88
C ALA A 145 2.16 4.38 1.47
N GLY A 146 2.16 4.93 2.67
CA GLY A 146 3.34 5.45 3.34
C GLY A 146 4.46 4.44 3.55
N VAL A 147 4.18 3.14 3.62
CA VAL A 147 5.21 2.09 3.69
C VAL A 147 6.11 2.16 2.44
N LEU A 148 5.51 2.23 1.25
CA LEU A 148 6.24 2.39 -0.01
C LEU A 148 6.94 3.76 -0.11
N ASP A 149 6.23 4.83 0.26
CA ASP A 149 6.76 6.18 0.14
C ASP A 149 7.92 6.40 1.12
N SER A 150 7.82 5.84 2.33
CA SER A 150 8.92 5.82 3.30
C SER A 150 10.09 4.96 2.83
N ALA A 151 9.85 3.84 2.15
CA ALA A 151 10.91 3.02 1.58
C ALA A 151 11.72 3.78 0.52
N ARG A 152 11.04 4.56 -0.35
CA ARG A 152 11.70 5.46 -1.32
C ARG A 152 12.55 6.51 -0.61
N PHE A 153 11.97 7.17 0.39
CA PHE A 153 12.67 8.18 1.17
C PHE A 153 13.91 7.60 1.87
N ARG A 154 13.79 6.44 2.51
CA ARG A 154 14.91 5.71 3.13
C ARG A 154 16.00 5.38 2.11
N TYR A 155 15.64 4.94 0.91
CA TYR A 155 16.59 4.63 -0.13
C TYR A 155 17.41 5.86 -0.55
N PHE A 156 16.76 6.99 -0.86
CA PHE A 156 17.45 8.22 -1.25
C PHE A 156 18.28 8.84 -0.12
N LEU A 157 17.83 8.72 1.13
CA LEU A 157 18.63 9.14 2.29
C LEU A 157 19.87 8.26 2.45
N ALA A 158 19.74 6.95 2.29
CA ALA A 158 20.90 6.05 2.36
C ALA A 158 21.95 6.36 1.28
N GLU A 159 21.50 6.71 0.06
CA GLU A 159 22.40 7.18 -1.00
C GLU A 159 23.10 8.49 -0.63
N GLU A 160 22.39 9.49 -0.10
CA GLU A 160 22.99 10.79 0.28
C GLU A 160 24.04 10.65 1.38
N PHE A 161 23.78 9.81 2.38
CA PHE A 161 24.67 9.64 3.54
C PHE A 161 25.72 8.55 3.35
N ASP A 162 25.69 7.80 2.25
CA ASP A 162 26.56 6.64 1.99
C ASP A 162 26.54 5.62 3.13
N VAL A 163 25.33 5.25 3.57
CA VAL A 163 25.09 4.30 4.67
C VAL A 163 24.18 3.16 4.24
N SER A 164 24.15 2.09 5.05
CA SER A 164 23.21 1.00 4.87
C SER A 164 21.75 1.48 4.99
N MET A 165 20.89 1.06 4.06
CA MET A 165 19.44 1.27 4.16
C MET A 165 18.82 0.69 5.44
N LYS A 166 19.51 -0.24 6.11
CA LYS A 166 19.06 -0.83 7.38
C LYS A 166 19.15 0.16 8.54
N ASP A 167 20.04 1.15 8.44
CA ASP A 167 20.24 2.16 9.47
C ASP A 167 19.35 3.41 9.27
N VAL A 168 18.57 3.45 8.18
CA VAL A 168 17.68 4.58 7.89
C VAL A 168 16.24 4.23 8.28
N THR A 169 15.64 5.08 9.11
CA THR A 169 14.18 5.07 9.35
C THR A 169 13.56 6.35 8.80
N ALA A 170 12.37 6.26 8.23
CA ALA A 170 11.67 7.42 7.70
C ALA A 170 10.16 7.26 7.81
N PHE A 171 9.46 8.39 7.90
CA PHE A 171 8.01 8.47 7.90
C PHE A 171 7.52 9.39 6.80
N VAL A 172 6.57 8.90 6.00
CA VAL A 172 5.82 9.67 5.03
C VAL A 172 4.33 9.51 5.34
N LEU A 173 3.64 10.62 5.54
CA LEU A 173 2.21 10.69 5.86
C LEU A 173 1.41 11.33 4.73
N GLY A 174 0.09 11.44 4.94
CA GLY A 174 -0.83 12.06 4.00
C GLY A 174 -1.32 11.12 2.91
N GLY A 175 -2.01 11.65 1.91
CA GLY A 175 -2.45 10.90 0.74
C GLY A 175 -1.29 10.40 -0.11
N HIS A 176 -1.46 9.26 -0.74
CA HIS A 176 -0.46 8.65 -1.62
C HIS A 176 -0.37 9.39 -2.96
N GLY A 177 0.74 10.06 -3.22
CA GLY A 177 0.99 10.84 -4.44
C GLY A 177 1.69 12.18 -4.16
N ASP A 178 1.48 13.16 -5.02
CA ASP A 178 2.21 14.45 -5.03
C ASP A 178 2.06 15.24 -3.72
N THR A 179 0.99 15.01 -2.97
CA THR A 179 0.68 15.70 -1.72
C THR A 179 1.18 14.97 -0.48
N MET A 180 1.93 13.87 -0.64
CA MET A 180 2.51 13.16 0.50
C MET A 180 3.43 14.07 1.33
N VAL A 181 3.54 13.76 2.61
CA VAL A 181 4.25 14.58 3.61
C VAL A 181 5.41 13.77 4.22
N PRO A 182 6.61 13.81 3.61
CA PRO A 182 7.81 13.25 4.22
C PRO A 182 8.19 14.06 5.47
N LEU A 183 8.35 13.37 6.60
CA LEU A 183 8.61 13.98 7.90
C LEU A 183 10.09 13.89 8.25
N ALA A 184 10.88 14.90 7.88
CA ALA A 184 12.32 14.95 8.18
C ALA A 184 12.61 14.83 9.68
N ARG A 185 11.83 15.50 10.55
CA ARG A 185 12.00 15.46 12.01
C ARG A 185 11.83 14.07 12.63
N TYR A 186 11.04 13.20 12.00
CA TYR A 186 10.79 11.83 12.43
C TYR A 186 11.56 10.80 11.60
N SER A 187 12.47 11.27 10.75
CA SER A 187 13.34 10.42 9.94
C SER A 187 14.78 10.50 10.47
N THR A 188 15.45 9.35 10.57
CA THR A 188 16.75 9.24 11.24
C THR A 188 17.70 8.34 10.48
N VAL A 189 19.00 8.55 10.69
CA VAL A 189 20.08 7.61 10.35
C VAL A 189 20.68 7.10 11.66
N ALA A 190 20.59 5.81 11.91
CA ALA A 190 21.04 5.18 13.16
C ALA A 190 20.53 5.89 14.43
N GLY A 191 19.30 6.40 14.38
CA GLY A 191 18.67 7.15 15.48
C GLY A 191 19.02 8.64 15.53
N ILE A 192 19.92 9.15 14.68
CA ILE A 192 20.23 10.59 14.61
C ILE A 192 19.20 11.26 13.68
N PRO A 193 18.43 12.26 14.17
CA PRO A 193 17.43 12.94 13.36
C PRO A 193 18.04 13.69 12.17
N LEU A 194 17.31 13.74 11.03
CA LEU A 194 17.81 14.44 9.85
C LEU A 194 18.14 15.93 10.07
N PRO A 195 17.39 16.70 10.88
CA PRO A 195 17.79 18.07 11.20
C PRO A 195 19.16 18.16 11.87
N ASP A 196 19.48 17.25 12.80
CA ASP A 196 20.77 17.21 13.49
C ASP A 196 21.91 16.88 12.51
N LEU A 197 21.67 16.00 11.54
CA LEU A 197 22.65 15.67 10.49
C LEU A 197 22.93 16.88 9.58
N VAL A 198 21.93 17.74 9.35
CA VAL A 198 22.15 19.02 8.65
C VAL A 198 22.99 19.98 9.52
N GLU A 199 22.69 20.11 10.81
CA GLU A 199 23.48 20.93 11.75
C GLU A 199 24.92 20.45 11.88
N MET A 200 25.14 19.14 11.86
CA MET A 200 26.47 18.52 11.86
C MET A 200 27.24 18.69 10.53
N GLY A 201 26.58 19.20 9.48
CA GLY A 201 27.19 19.37 8.15
C GLY A 201 27.35 18.07 7.34
N TRP A 202 26.66 17.00 7.72
CA TRP A 202 26.69 15.73 6.96
C TRP A 202 25.91 15.82 5.64
N THR A 203 24.90 16.67 5.60
CA THR A 203 24.16 17.08 4.39
C THR A 203 23.76 18.55 4.52
N THR A 204 23.09 19.09 3.50
CA THR A 204 22.53 20.43 3.55
C THR A 204 21.01 20.42 3.47
N LYS A 205 20.39 21.52 3.89
CA LYS A 205 18.93 21.66 3.80
C LYS A 205 18.45 21.54 2.34
N GLU A 206 19.16 22.13 1.39
CA GLU A 206 18.82 22.12 -0.03
C GLU A 206 18.85 20.69 -0.60
N LYS A 207 19.84 19.88 -0.23
CA LYS A 207 19.92 18.48 -0.63
C LYS A 207 18.78 17.68 -0.03
N LEU A 208 18.48 17.87 1.27
CA LEU A 208 17.36 17.21 1.92
C LEU A 208 16.02 17.57 1.29
N ASP A 209 15.79 18.87 0.98
CA ASP A 209 14.59 19.32 0.27
C ASP A 209 14.49 18.68 -1.13
N GLY A 210 15.60 18.54 -1.84
CA GLY A 210 15.69 17.83 -3.12
C GLY A 210 15.31 16.35 -2.99
N ILE A 211 15.78 15.66 -1.95
CA ILE A 211 15.45 14.25 -1.68
C ILE A 211 13.95 14.11 -1.33
N ILE A 212 13.40 15.02 -0.54
CA ILE A 212 11.96 15.06 -0.22
C ILE A 212 11.15 15.21 -1.51
N GLN A 213 11.55 16.12 -2.42
CA GLN A 213 10.86 16.28 -3.69
C GLN A 213 10.99 15.04 -4.58
N ARG A 214 12.20 14.45 -4.70
CA ARG A 214 12.42 13.21 -5.45
C ARG A 214 11.58 12.05 -4.89
N THR A 215 11.35 12.01 -3.58
CA THR A 215 10.47 11.02 -2.95
C THR A 215 9.03 11.16 -3.45
N ARG A 216 8.51 12.40 -3.54
CA ARG A 216 7.18 12.68 -4.10
C ARG A 216 7.08 12.25 -5.57
N ASP A 217 8.12 12.48 -6.33
CA ASP A 217 8.20 12.19 -7.78
C ASP A 217 8.62 10.74 -8.07
N GLY A 218 8.97 9.94 -7.06
CA GLY A 218 9.58 8.62 -7.22
C GLY A 218 8.76 7.62 -8.04
N GLY A 219 7.43 7.72 -8.00
CA GLY A 219 6.55 6.94 -8.88
C GLY A 219 6.65 7.38 -10.34
N ALA A 220 6.65 8.68 -10.60
CA ALA A 220 6.75 9.26 -11.94
C ALA A 220 8.14 9.03 -12.54
N GLU A 221 9.21 9.10 -11.74
CA GLU A 221 10.58 8.79 -12.17
C GLU A 221 10.67 7.37 -12.73
N ILE A 222 10.12 6.38 -12.03
CA ILE A 222 10.12 4.98 -12.49
C ILE A 222 9.30 4.81 -13.77
N VAL A 223 8.10 5.41 -13.86
CA VAL A 223 7.28 5.38 -15.07
C VAL A 223 8.02 6.00 -16.26
N GLY A 224 8.71 7.11 -16.02
CA GLY A 224 9.53 7.78 -17.04
C GLY A 224 10.67 6.90 -17.58
N LEU A 225 11.30 6.10 -16.70
CA LEU A 225 12.37 5.17 -17.07
C LEU A 225 11.84 3.92 -17.76
N LEU A 226 10.77 3.31 -17.27
CA LEU A 226 10.20 2.08 -17.82
C LEU A 226 9.47 2.30 -19.15
N LYS A 227 9.02 3.52 -19.45
CA LYS A 227 8.20 3.89 -20.63
C LYS A 227 6.83 3.22 -20.68
N THR A 228 6.74 1.96 -20.28
CA THR A 228 5.49 1.18 -20.19
C THR A 228 5.38 0.54 -18.79
N GLY A 229 4.23 0.68 -18.15
CA GLY A 229 4.00 0.15 -16.81
C GLY A 229 4.38 1.12 -15.68
N SER A 230 4.46 0.60 -14.48
CA SER A 230 4.78 1.34 -13.26
C SER A 230 5.64 0.48 -12.32
N ALA A 231 6.10 1.03 -11.20
CA ALA A 231 6.76 0.26 -10.15
C ALA A 231 5.90 -0.93 -9.71
N PHE A 232 6.50 -2.09 -9.49
CA PHE A 232 5.80 -3.28 -9.01
C PHE A 232 6.60 -4.08 -7.97
N TYR A 233 7.92 -4.03 -7.94
CA TYR A 233 8.72 -4.72 -6.92
C TYR A 233 8.56 -4.07 -5.54
N ALA A 234 8.82 -2.78 -5.41
CA ALA A 234 8.73 -2.07 -4.14
C ALA A 234 7.29 -2.01 -3.59
N PRO A 235 6.23 -1.76 -4.41
CA PRO A 235 4.84 -1.87 -3.94
C PRO A 235 4.50 -3.25 -3.40
N ALA A 236 4.89 -4.33 -4.10
CA ALA A 236 4.65 -5.69 -3.64
C ALA A 236 5.36 -5.96 -2.31
N THR A 237 6.65 -5.62 -2.20
CA THR A 237 7.43 -5.81 -0.97
C THR A 237 6.82 -5.04 0.21
N SER A 238 6.35 -3.81 -0.03
CA SER A 238 5.69 -2.99 1.00
C SER A 238 4.39 -3.61 1.51
N ALA A 239 3.58 -4.17 0.62
CA ALA A 239 2.36 -4.86 1.02
C ALA A 239 2.64 -6.18 1.75
N ILE A 240 3.69 -6.90 1.36
CA ILE A 240 4.15 -8.10 2.07
C ILE A 240 4.61 -7.76 3.49
N GLU A 241 5.29 -6.63 3.72
CA GLU A 241 5.67 -6.18 5.07
C GLU A 241 4.42 -5.98 5.95
N MET A 242 3.34 -5.40 5.40
CA MET A 242 2.07 -5.22 6.10
C MET A 242 1.37 -6.56 6.38
N ALA A 243 1.32 -7.45 5.39
CA ALA A 243 0.72 -8.77 5.53
C ALA A 243 1.47 -9.63 6.56
N GLU A 244 2.80 -9.60 6.54
CA GLU A 244 3.65 -10.30 7.50
C GLU A 244 3.45 -9.78 8.94
N ALA A 245 3.30 -8.45 9.10
CA ALA A 245 3.01 -7.83 10.39
C ALA A 245 1.67 -8.32 10.98
N TYR A 246 0.65 -8.48 10.15
CA TYR A 246 -0.65 -9.04 10.53
C TYR A 246 -0.55 -10.54 10.85
N LEU A 247 -0.04 -11.34 9.92
CA LEU A 247 0.00 -12.81 10.04
C LEU A 247 0.84 -13.31 11.21
N LYS A 248 1.92 -12.59 11.55
CA LYS A 248 2.85 -12.94 12.64
C LYS A 248 2.63 -12.13 13.91
N ASP A 249 1.56 -11.34 14.00
CA ASP A 249 1.26 -10.46 15.14
C ASP A 249 2.44 -9.59 15.58
N GLN A 250 3.16 -9.01 14.62
CA GLN A 250 4.44 -8.34 14.91
C GLN A 250 4.28 -6.97 15.59
N LYS A 251 3.07 -6.40 15.64
CA LYS A 251 2.80 -5.05 16.18
C LYS A 251 3.68 -3.96 15.55
N ARG A 252 3.90 -4.06 14.22
CA ARG A 252 4.72 -3.10 13.50
C ARG A 252 4.05 -1.74 13.43
N LEU A 253 4.81 -0.69 13.71
CA LEU A 253 4.39 0.69 13.47
C LEU A 253 4.75 1.08 12.03
N LEU A 254 3.76 1.12 11.17
CA LEU A 254 3.91 1.36 9.73
C LEU A 254 3.01 2.52 9.28
N PRO A 255 3.46 3.41 8.40
CA PRO A 255 2.60 4.44 7.80
C PRO A 255 1.73 3.82 6.71
N CYS A 256 0.42 3.75 6.95
CA CYS A 256 -0.57 3.17 6.04
C CYS A 256 -1.77 4.08 5.88
N ALA A 257 -2.49 4.00 4.77
CA ALA A 257 -3.80 4.61 4.66
C ALA A 257 -4.78 3.84 5.56
N ALA A 258 -5.16 4.44 6.67
CA ALA A 258 -6.05 3.88 7.67
C ALA A 258 -7.19 4.84 7.98
N TYR A 259 -8.30 4.30 8.49
CA TYR A 259 -9.48 5.09 8.82
C TYR A 259 -9.29 5.88 10.11
N CYS A 260 -9.25 7.20 9.98
CA CYS A 260 -9.17 8.13 11.08
C CYS A 260 -10.58 8.59 11.47
N GLU A 261 -11.04 8.25 12.68
CA GLU A 261 -12.32 8.74 13.22
C GLU A 261 -12.18 10.16 13.79
N LYS A 262 -11.17 10.38 14.62
CA LYS A 262 -10.90 11.67 15.28
C LYS A 262 -9.42 12.03 15.28
N GLN A 263 -8.57 11.04 14.97
CA GLN A 263 -7.12 11.19 14.98
C GLN A 263 -6.70 12.27 13.97
N PHE A 264 -5.69 13.04 14.32
CA PHE A 264 -5.19 14.17 13.53
C PHE A 264 -6.26 15.23 13.23
N GLY A 265 -7.34 15.30 14.04
CA GLY A 265 -8.48 16.19 13.81
C GLY A 265 -9.35 15.83 12.62
N LEU A 266 -9.22 14.62 12.10
CA LEU A 266 -10.01 14.12 10.96
C LEU A 266 -11.35 13.53 11.42
N ASN A 267 -12.30 13.44 10.51
CA ASN A 267 -13.63 12.94 10.82
C ASN A 267 -14.06 11.95 9.72
N GLY A 268 -13.71 10.70 9.90
CA GLY A 268 -14.22 9.61 9.08
C GLY A 268 -13.60 9.50 7.69
N MET A 269 -12.26 9.36 7.57
CA MET A 269 -11.60 9.18 6.29
C MET A 269 -10.37 8.28 6.36
N TYR A 270 -10.02 7.67 5.21
CA TYR A 270 -8.74 7.00 5.03
C TYR A 270 -7.66 7.99 4.60
N VAL A 271 -6.53 7.98 5.29
CA VAL A 271 -5.33 8.78 4.94
C VAL A 271 -4.08 8.12 5.52
N GLY A 272 -2.93 8.35 4.91
CA GLY A 272 -1.65 7.82 5.38
C GLY A 272 -1.26 8.40 6.74
N VAL A 273 -1.26 7.55 7.78
CA VAL A 273 -0.92 7.87 9.17
C VAL A 273 -0.13 6.74 9.80
N PRO A 274 0.62 6.98 10.90
CA PRO A 274 1.32 5.91 11.60
C PRO A 274 0.33 4.96 12.25
N THR A 275 0.41 3.66 11.90
CA THR A 275 -0.51 2.62 12.41
C THR A 275 0.25 1.44 13.00
N ILE A 276 -0.28 0.85 14.06
CA ILE A 276 0.19 -0.43 14.57
C ILE A 276 -0.62 -1.54 13.90
N ILE A 277 0.07 -2.41 13.16
CA ILE A 277 -0.49 -3.59 12.51
C ILE A 277 -0.10 -4.84 13.31
N GLY A 278 -1.10 -5.57 13.75
CA GLY A 278 -0.98 -6.86 14.43
C GLY A 278 -2.14 -7.78 14.06
N ALA A 279 -2.35 -8.88 14.78
CA ALA A 279 -3.38 -9.87 14.50
C ALA A 279 -4.83 -9.31 14.51
N GLY A 280 -5.06 -8.18 15.17
CA GLY A 280 -6.32 -7.44 15.13
C GLY A 280 -6.54 -6.64 13.83
N GLY A 281 -5.57 -6.56 12.94
CA GLY A 281 -5.53 -5.66 11.78
C GLY A 281 -4.88 -4.33 12.14
N ILE A 282 -5.52 -3.21 11.83
CA ILE A 282 -5.12 -1.88 12.32
C ILE A 282 -5.57 -1.76 13.79
N GLU A 283 -4.65 -1.93 14.71
CA GLU A 283 -4.96 -1.95 16.14
C GLU A 283 -4.92 -0.57 16.78
N LYS A 284 -4.10 0.32 16.25
CA LYS A 284 -3.97 1.68 16.78
C LYS A 284 -3.41 2.63 15.71
N ILE A 285 -3.96 3.84 15.65
CA ILE A 285 -3.33 4.98 14.99
C ILE A 285 -2.52 5.74 16.04
N VAL A 286 -1.26 6.03 15.73
CA VAL A 286 -0.37 6.77 16.63
C VAL A 286 -0.31 8.21 16.19
N GLU A 287 -0.94 9.09 16.95
CA GLU A 287 -0.88 10.53 16.68
C GLU A 287 0.48 11.08 17.10
N ILE A 288 1.25 11.51 16.10
CA ILE A 288 2.52 12.22 16.30
C ILE A 288 2.28 13.73 16.20
N LYS A 289 3.08 14.50 16.93
CA LYS A 289 2.96 15.97 16.92
C LYS A 289 3.57 16.54 15.64
N LEU A 290 2.77 17.13 14.78
CA LEU A 290 3.21 17.86 13.59
C LEU A 290 3.62 19.28 13.95
N SER A 291 4.63 19.83 13.25
CA SER A 291 4.93 21.25 13.27
C SER A 291 3.87 22.06 12.50
N GLY A 292 3.87 23.38 12.61
CA GLY A 292 2.93 24.21 11.85
C GLY A 292 3.03 24.03 10.32
N GLU A 293 4.24 23.87 9.81
CA GLU A 293 4.48 23.59 8.37
C GLU A 293 4.01 22.20 7.97
N GLU A 294 4.36 21.18 8.76
CA GLU A 294 3.93 19.79 8.54
C GLU A 294 2.40 19.67 8.61
N GLN A 295 1.75 20.35 9.55
CA GLN A 295 0.29 20.39 9.65
C GLN A 295 -0.34 21.04 8.43
N THR A 296 0.25 22.13 7.92
CA THR A 296 -0.23 22.81 6.71
C THR A 296 -0.13 21.87 5.50
N MET A 297 0.99 21.17 5.32
CA MET A 297 1.16 20.18 4.27
C MET A 297 0.18 19.01 4.42
N PHE A 298 -0.01 18.52 5.63
CA PHE A 298 -0.94 17.42 5.92
C PHE A 298 -2.38 17.84 5.61
N ASN A 299 -2.82 19.02 6.01
CA ASN A 299 -4.15 19.54 5.71
C ASN A 299 -4.39 19.67 4.19
N LYS A 300 -3.39 20.14 3.42
CA LYS A 300 -3.46 20.17 1.96
C LYS A 300 -3.62 18.77 1.38
N SER A 301 -2.89 17.80 1.90
CA SER A 301 -2.97 16.39 1.50
C SER A 301 -4.36 15.80 1.78
N VAL A 302 -4.90 16.05 2.97
CA VAL A 302 -6.26 15.66 3.37
C VAL A 302 -7.32 16.24 2.42
N GLN A 303 -7.20 17.52 2.05
CA GLN A 303 -8.12 18.13 1.08
C GLN A 303 -8.07 17.44 -0.29
N ALA A 304 -6.88 17.05 -0.74
CA ALA A 304 -6.74 16.34 -2.00
C ALA A 304 -7.42 14.95 -1.95
N VAL A 305 -7.29 14.23 -0.83
CA VAL A 305 -7.97 12.94 -0.61
C VAL A 305 -9.48 13.11 -0.56
N ASN A 306 -9.99 14.12 0.15
CA ASN A 306 -11.43 14.44 0.17
C ASN A 306 -11.97 14.69 -1.24
N GLY A 307 -11.26 15.44 -2.07
CA GLY A 307 -11.65 15.67 -3.46
C GLY A 307 -11.75 14.39 -4.29
N LEU A 308 -10.93 13.36 -3.99
CA LEU A 308 -11.03 12.06 -4.63
C LEU A 308 -12.28 11.29 -4.17
N ILE A 309 -12.59 11.32 -2.88
CA ILE A 309 -13.76 10.65 -2.31
C ILE A 309 -15.05 11.27 -2.86
N GLU A 310 -15.13 12.60 -2.91
CA GLU A 310 -16.30 13.28 -3.49
C GLU A 310 -16.49 12.94 -4.98
N ALA A 311 -15.41 12.85 -5.76
CA ALA A 311 -15.48 12.39 -7.14
C ALA A 311 -16.03 10.95 -7.24
N CYS A 312 -15.66 10.04 -6.31
CA CYS A 312 -16.24 8.70 -6.24
C CYS A 312 -17.74 8.73 -5.99
N LYS A 313 -18.22 9.56 -5.05
CA LYS A 313 -19.66 9.74 -4.73
C LYS A 313 -20.44 10.35 -5.88
N GLU A 314 -19.81 11.24 -6.67
CA GLU A 314 -20.45 11.80 -7.88
C GLU A 314 -20.65 10.74 -8.96
N ILE A 315 -19.70 9.82 -9.11
CA ILE A 315 -19.72 8.74 -10.10
C ILE A 315 -20.67 7.61 -9.69
N ASP A 316 -20.62 7.18 -8.43
CA ASP A 316 -21.51 6.14 -7.89
C ASP A 316 -22.31 6.69 -6.70
N LYS A 317 -23.58 7.01 -6.96
CA LYS A 317 -24.51 7.57 -5.95
C LYS A 317 -24.85 6.59 -4.82
N THR A 318 -24.49 5.32 -4.93
CA THR A 318 -24.70 4.35 -3.83
C THR A 318 -23.69 4.55 -2.71
N LEU A 319 -22.65 5.35 -2.93
CA LEU A 319 -21.63 5.73 -1.95
C LEU A 319 -21.89 7.09 -1.27
N ALA A 320 -22.96 7.80 -1.65
CA ALA A 320 -23.31 9.13 -1.16
C ALA A 320 -24.00 9.11 0.22
#